data_09302f6f31260fa58703d2b0c6db562e
#
_entry.id   09302f6f31260fa58703d2b0c6db562e
#
_cell.length_a   1.000
_cell.length_b   1.000
_cell.length_c   1.000
_cell.angle_alpha   90.00
_cell.angle_beta   90.00
_cell.angle_gamma   90.00
#
_symmetry.space_group_name_H-M   'P 1'
#
loop_
_entity.id
_entity.type
_entity.pdbx_description
1 polymer ?
#
loop_
_entity_poly.entity_id
_entity_poly.type
_entity_poly.pdbx_seq_one_letter_code
_entity_poly.pdbx_strand_id
1 'polypeptide(L)'
;MAKTFYEEAKITLVEKYKTLVNQCYSVIDREIDDDLSDDKLHNVLKAKRMAAEDARYYAKEIESLENEMNGIEPVEDKPTNAFKKYTKK
;
A
#
# COMPACT_ATOMS: atom_id res chain seq x y z
N MET A 1 22.79 15.42 -13.94
CA MET A 1 21.81 16.46 -13.66
C MET A 1 21.18 16.23 -12.31
N ALA A 2 21.03 17.28 -11.54
CA ALA A 2 20.48 17.15 -10.19
C ALA A 2 18.99 16.86 -10.26
N LYS A 3 18.52 16.07 -9.31
CA LYS A 3 17.09 15.79 -9.21
C LYS A 3 16.39 17.00 -8.62
N THR A 4 15.16 17.21 -9.02
CA THR A 4 14.35 18.25 -8.40
C THR A 4 13.97 17.80 -7.00
N PHE A 5 13.53 18.77 -6.19
CA PHE A 5 13.04 18.48 -4.86
C PHE A 5 11.89 17.48 -4.93
N TYR A 6 11.02 17.63 -5.91
CA TYR A 6 9.87 16.73 -6.05
C TYR A 6 10.31 15.30 -6.34
N GLU A 7 11.33 15.16 -7.20
CA GLU A 7 11.85 13.82 -7.51
C GLU A 7 12.47 13.18 -6.27
N GLU A 8 13.20 13.96 -5.50
CA GLU A 8 13.80 13.46 -4.26
C GLU A 8 12.72 13.10 -3.25
N ALA A 9 11.66 13.89 -3.20
CA ALA A 9 10.55 13.60 -2.30
C ALA A 9 9.89 12.26 -2.64
N LYS A 10 9.75 11.95 -3.94
CA LYS A 10 9.17 10.66 -4.33
C LYS A 10 10.04 9.51 -3.87
N ILE A 11 11.35 9.63 -4.01
CA ILE A 11 12.26 8.59 -3.56
C ILE A 11 12.12 8.38 -2.06
N THR A 12 12.09 9.46 -1.31
CA THR A 12 11.94 9.40 0.13
C THR A 12 10.61 8.76 0.52
N LEU A 13 9.53 9.14 -0.16
CA LEU A 13 8.22 8.58 0.14
C LEU A 13 8.18 7.08 -0.11
N VAL A 14 8.82 6.60 -1.18
CA VAL A 14 8.87 5.17 -1.43
C VAL A 14 9.52 4.45 -0.26
N GLU A 15 10.62 4.99 0.25
CA GLU A 15 11.29 4.38 1.40
C GLU A 15 10.41 4.38 2.64
N LYS A 16 9.72 5.49 2.87
CA LYS A 16 8.83 5.58 4.03
C LYS A 16 7.66 4.61 3.92
N TYR A 17 7.08 4.50 2.73
CA TYR A 17 5.99 3.55 2.53
C TYR A 17 6.46 2.12 2.72
N LYS A 18 7.69 1.78 2.27
CA LYS A 18 8.23 0.44 2.50
C LYS A 18 8.35 0.14 3.98
N THR A 19 8.78 1.12 4.76
CA THR A 19 8.85 0.97 6.21
C THR A 19 7.47 0.71 6.79
N LEU A 20 6.47 1.46 6.33
CA LEU A 20 5.10 1.28 6.81
C LEU A 20 4.56 -0.10 6.46
N VAL A 21 4.85 -0.59 5.26
CA VAL A 21 4.42 -1.94 4.88
C VAL A 21 5.02 -2.98 5.83
N ASN A 22 6.30 -2.83 6.15
CA ASN A 22 6.95 -3.77 7.07
C ASN A 22 6.35 -3.71 8.47
N GLN A 23 5.96 -2.52 8.92
CA GLN A 23 5.29 -2.38 10.20
C GLN A 23 3.92 -3.04 10.18
N CYS A 24 3.21 -2.95 9.07
CA CYS A 24 1.94 -3.64 8.92
C CYS A 24 2.14 -5.15 8.97
N TYR A 25 3.16 -5.65 8.30
CA TYR A 25 3.47 -7.08 8.36
C TYR A 25 3.72 -7.54 9.79
N SER A 26 4.43 -6.73 10.58
CA SER A 26 4.68 -7.06 11.98
C SER A 26 3.39 -7.21 12.77
N VAL A 27 2.41 -6.35 12.51
CA VAL A 27 1.12 -6.46 13.19
C VAL A 27 0.40 -7.74 12.75
N ILE A 28 0.41 -8.02 11.45
CA ILE A 28 -0.28 -9.19 10.91
C ILE A 28 0.32 -10.48 11.47
N ASP A 29 1.64 -10.50 11.60
CA ASP A 29 2.35 -11.71 12.00
C ASP A 29 2.40 -11.91 13.51
N ARG A 30 1.91 -10.95 14.29
CA ARG A 30 1.93 -11.05 15.74
C ARG A 30 1.08 -12.24 16.18
N GLU A 31 1.62 -13.02 17.09
CA GLU A 31 0.90 -14.17 17.59
C GLU A 31 -0.30 -13.75 18.41
N ILE A 32 -1.33 -14.57 18.35
CA ILE A 32 -2.56 -14.32 19.10
C ILE A 32 -2.52 -15.22 20.32
N ASP A 33 -2.70 -14.60 21.51
CA ASP A 33 -2.73 -15.31 22.75
C ASP A 33 -3.99 -16.15 22.83
N ASP A 34 -3.85 -17.43 23.24
CA ASP A 34 -4.99 -18.33 23.31
C ASP A 34 -5.97 -17.97 24.43
N ASP A 35 -5.50 -17.16 25.38
CA ASP A 35 -6.31 -16.84 26.55
C ASP A 35 -7.13 -15.58 26.40
N LEU A 36 -7.18 -14.99 25.22
CA LEU A 36 -7.90 -13.75 25.03
C LEU A 36 -9.41 -13.98 25.13
N SER A 37 -10.08 -13.04 25.77
CA SER A 37 -11.54 -13.02 25.71
C SER A 37 -12.02 -12.77 24.28
N ASP A 38 -13.28 -13.06 24.02
CA ASP A 38 -13.82 -12.88 22.69
C ASP A 38 -13.68 -11.44 22.20
N ASP A 39 -13.92 -10.48 23.09
CA ASP A 39 -13.81 -9.07 22.71
C ASP A 39 -12.38 -8.71 22.32
N LYS A 40 -11.40 -9.18 23.10
CA LYS A 40 -10.01 -8.87 22.81
C LYS A 40 -9.54 -9.56 21.55
N LEU A 41 -9.99 -10.81 21.35
CA LEU A 41 -9.66 -11.52 20.13
C LEU A 41 -10.21 -10.79 18.91
N HIS A 42 -11.46 -10.34 19.00
CA HIS A 42 -12.06 -9.59 17.91
C HIS A 42 -11.23 -8.34 17.58
N ASN A 43 -10.80 -7.62 18.62
CA ASN A 43 -10.01 -6.42 18.41
C ASN A 43 -8.66 -6.72 17.74
N VAL A 44 -8.03 -7.82 18.15
CA VAL A 44 -6.75 -8.22 17.56
C VAL A 44 -6.94 -8.58 16.09
N LEU A 45 -7.99 -9.33 15.78
CA LEU A 45 -8.25 -9.71 14.39
C LEU A 45 -8.59 -8.49 13.54
N LYS A 46 -9.34 -7.56 14.10
CA LYS A 46 -9.65 -6.32 13.39
C LYS A 46 -8.38 -5.52 13.10
N ALA A 47 -7.49 -5.44 14.09
CA ALA A 47 -6.24 -4.71 13.89
C ALA A 47 -5.40 -5.35 12.79
N LYS A 48 -5.36 -6.69 12.76
CA LYS A 48 -4.62 -7.39 11.71
C LYS A 48 -5.23 -7.15 10.34
N ARG A 49 -6.56 -7.15 10.26
CA ARG A 49 -7.22 -6.88 8.99
C ARG A 49 -6.92 -5.46 8.51
N MET A 50 -6.99 -4.49 9.42
CA MET A 50 -6.71 -3.12 9.06
C MET A 50 -5.26 -2.96 8.62
N ALA A 51 -4.33 -3.66 9.28
CA ALA A 51 -2.93 -3.62 8.86
C ALA A 51 -2.77 -4.20 7.46
N ALA A 52 -3.49 -5.26 7.13
CA ALA A 52 -3.42 -5.85 5.80
C ALA A 52 -3.96 -4.90 4.74
N GLU A 53 -5.06 -4.21 5.05
CA GLU A 53 -5.63 -3.23 4.13
C GLU A 53 -4.67 -2.05 3.94
N ASP A 54 -4.05 -1.61 5.02
CA ASP A 54 -3.08 -0.52 4.94
C ASP A 54 -1.85 -0.92 4.14
N ALA A 55 -1.37 -2.15 4.34
CA ALA A 55 -0.21 -2.63 3.59
C ALA A 55 -0.51 -2.63 2.09
N ARG A 56 -1.72 -3.03 1.73
CA ARG A 56 -2.11 -3.02 0.33
C ARG A 56 -2.14 -1.60 -0.22
N TYR A 57 -2.68 -0.68 0.56
CA TYR A 57 -2.71 0.72 0.15
C TYR A 57 -1.29 1.25 -0.07
N TYR A 58 -0.41 1.01 0.88
CA TYR A 58 0.97 1.50 0.76
C TYR A 58 1.69 0.85 -0.41
N ALA A 59 1.44 -0.43 -0.66
CA ALA A 59 2.07 -1.11 -1.78
C ALA A 59 1.66 -0.49 -3.11
N LYS A 60 0.38 -0.12 -3.23
CA LYS A 60 -0.09 0.54 -4.44
C LYS A 60 0.55 1.91 -4.60
N GLU A 61 0.72 2.64 -3.50
CA GLU A 61 1.37 3.95 -3.57
C GLU A 61 2.83 3.82 -4.00
N ILE A 62 3.51 2.79 -3.51
CA ILE A 62 4.88 2.54 -3.93
C ILE A 62 4.94 2.30 -5.44
N GLU A 63 4.06 1.46 -5.94
CA GLU A 63 4.03 1.16 -7.37
C GLU A 63 3.77 2.42 -8.17
N SER A 64 2.82 3.23 -7.73
CA SER A 64 2.47 4.46 -8.42
C SER A 64 3.65 5.43 -8.48
N LEU A 65 4.33 5.59 -7.35
CA LEU A 65 5.48 6.49 -7.28
C LEU A 65 6.63 5.98 -8.14
N GLU A 66 6.87 4.68 -8.12
CA GLU A 66 7.95 4.10 -8.92
C GLU A 66 7.65 4.24 -10.40
N ASN A 67 6.39 4.08 -10.78
CA ASN A 67 6.01 4.28 -12.17
C ASN A 67 6.22 5.72 -12.61
N GLU A 68 5.89 6.67 -11.75
CA GLU A 68 6.13 8.08 -12.06
C GLU A 68 7.61 8.36 -12.24
N MET A 69 8.44 7.80 -11.36
CA MET A 69 9.88 8.02 -11.44
C MET A 69 10.49 7.38 -12.68
N ASN A 70 9.88 6.31 -13.17
CA ASN A 70 10.36 5.61 -14.35
C ASN A 70 9.72 6.14 -15.63
N GLY A 71 8.90 7.16 -15.52
CA GLY A 71 8.24 7.71 -16.69
C GLY A 71 7.09 6.89 -17.23
N ILE A 72 6.58 5.97 -16.45
CA ILE A 72 5.46 5.14 -16.86
C ILE A 72 4.18 5.82 -16.44
N GLU A 73 3.26 5.96 -17.39
CA GLU A 73 1.98 6.58 -17.09
C GLU A 73 1.20 5.74 -16.12
N PRO A 74 0.58 6.34 -15.12
CA PRO A 74 -0.22 5.56 -14.19
C PRO A 74 -1.38 4.91 -14.91
N VAL A 75 -1.65 3.68 -14.54
CA VAL A 75 -2.82 3.02 -15.03
C VAL A 75 -4.01 3.61 -14.32
N GLU A 76 -4.94 4.11 -15.09
CA GLU A 76 -6.10 4.68 -14.51
C GLU A 76 -6.99 3.59 -14.05
N ASP A 77 -7.45 3.71 -12.89
CA ASP A 77 -8.40 2.80 -12.41
C ASP A 77 -9.74 3.11 -12.85
N LYS A 78 -9.91 3.90 -13.82
CA LYS A 78 -11.16 4.15 -14.29
C LYS A 78 -11.58 2.99 -14.94
N PRO A 79 -12.53 2.64 -14.61
CA PRO A 79 -13.11 1.65 -15.34
C PRO A 79 -13.29 2.14 -16.66
N THR A 80 -12.99 2.84 -16.84
CA THR A 80 -13.14 3.25 -17.99
C THR A 80 -12.44 2.96 -18.77
N ASN A 81 -12.50 2.89 -18.94
CA ASN A 81 -12.01 2.76 -19.79
C ASN A 81 -11.49 1.76 -19.80
N ALA A 82 -11.44 1.39 -19.21
CA ALA A 82 -10.89 0.46 -19.26
C ALA A 82 -11.57 -0.37 -19.98
N PHE A 83 -12.10 -0.19 -19.91
CA PHE A 83 -12.52 -0.77 -20.39
C PHE A 83 -12.79 -0.26 -21.29
N LYS A 84 -12.77 0.63 -21.57
CA LYS A 84 -12.85 1.10 -22.43
C LYS A 84 -11.99 0.83 -23.13
N LYS A 85 -11.46 0.40 -23.07
CA LYS A 85 -10.65 -0.03 -23.59
C LYS A 85 -10.63 -1.19 -23.62
N TYR A 86 -11.20 -1.71 -23.12
CA TYR A 86 -11.36 -2.73 -23.12
C TYR A 86 -12.24 -2.86 -23.45
N THR A 87 -12.68 -2.41 -23.38
CA THR A 87 -13.52 -2.32 -23.69
C THR A 87 -13.58 -1.83 -24.44
N LYS A 88 -13.49 -1.27 -24.67
CA LYS A 88 -13.51 -0.85 -25.16
C LYS A 88 -13.79 -1.03 -25.77
N LYS A 89 -14.19 -1.09 -25.54
CA LYS A 89 -14.37 -1.30 -25.91
C LYS A 89 -14.41 -1.45 -26.22
#